data_02196e1f577bc2073ecdcecb1ad65fa2
#
_entry.id   02196e1f577bc2073ecdcecb1ad65fa2
#
_cell.length_a   1.000
_cell.length_b   1.000
_cell.length_c   1.000
_cell.angle_alpha   90.00
_cell.angle_beta   90.00
_cell.angle_gamma   90.00
#
_symmetry.space_group_name_H-M   'P 1'
#
loop_
_entity.id
_entity.type
_entity.pdbx_description
1 polymer ?
#
loop_
_entity_poly.entity_id
_entity_poly.type
_entity_poly.pdbx_seq_one_letter_code
_entity_poly.pdbx_strand_id
1 'polypeptide(L)'
;MLEINNVNKFFGGLKAVHNASMKVEMGSITGLIGPNGAGKTTLFNTIAGLYDPDEGNIILNNEDISFLKPHELFAKGVLRTFQIAHEFSTLTVLENLMMVPPNQFGEKLSYALLSNAKVKQQEEEIRQKAIEVINFLNLS
;
A
#
# COMPACT_ATOMS: atom_id res chain seq x y z
N MET A 1 -1.74 -9.41 11.56
CA MET A 1 -2.89 -8.86 12.29
C MET A 1 -2.77 -7.34 12.32
N LEU A 2 -3.85 -6.61 12.01
CA LEU A 2 -3.90 -5.15 12.07
C LEU A 2 -4.90 -4.74 13.16
N GLU A 3 -4.48 -3.86 14.06
CA GLU A 3 -5.32 -3.32 15.14
C GLU A 3 -5.35 -1.80 15.04
N ILE A 4 -6.53 -1.24 15.11
CA ILE A 4 -6.80 0.19 15.18
C ILE A 4 -7.38 0.46 16.56
N ASN A 5 -6.75 1.31 17.35
CA ASN A 5 -7.10 1.54 18.74
C ASN A 5 -7.41 3.02 18.97
N ASN A 6 -8.69 3.33 19.20
CA ASN A 6 -9.21 4.66 19.55
C ASN A 6 -8.71 5.77 18.62
N VAL A 7 -8.58 5.46 17.31
CA VAL A 7 -8.07 6.42 16.34
C VAL A 7 -9.05 7.56 16.14
N ASN A 8 -8.54 8.78 16.25
CA ASN A 8 -9.23 10.02 15.95
C ASN A 8 -8.51 10.76 14.81
N LYS A 9 -9.30 11.41 13.95
CA LYS A 9 -8.79 12.31 12.90
C LYS A 9 -9.68 13.53 12.77
N PHE A 10 -9.07 14.69 12.90
CA PHE A 10 -9.74 15.98 12.82
C PHE A 10 -9.25 16.78 11.62
N PHE A 11 -10.15 17.57 11.04
CA PHE A 11 -9.82 18.57 10.04
C PHE A 11 -10.43 19.90 10.50
N GLY A 12 -9.62 20.76 11.15
CA GLY A 12 -10.12 21.93 11.85
C GLY A 12 -11.16 21.52 12.93
N GLY A 13 -12.36 22.04 12.85
CA GLY A 13 -13.45 21.68 13.77
C GLY A 13 -14.20 20.40 13.45
N LEU A 14 -13.92 19.77 12.29
CA LEU A 14 -14.61 18.55 11.86
C LEU A 14 -13.94 17.31 12.43
N LYS A 15 -14.67 16.50 13.19
CA LYS A 15 -14.26 15.16 13.62
C LYS A 15 -14.57 14.17 12.49
N ALA A 16 -13.63 13.96 11.60
CA ALA A 16 -13.80 13.07 10.45
C ALA A 16 -13.74 11.58 10.81
N VAL A 17 -12.92 11.21 11.81
CA VAL A 17 -12.92 9.92 12.48
C VAL A 17 -12.95 10.17 13.97
N HIS A 18 -13.80 9.46 14.70
CA HIS A 18 -13.94 9.63 16.14
C HIS A 18 -13.96 8.29 16.85
N ASN A 19 -12.94 8.05 17.67
CA ASN A 19 -12.76 6.88 18.52
C ASN A 19 -12.93 5.54 17.76
N ALA A 20 -12.35 5.45 16.54
CA ALA A 20 -12.44 4.26 15.74
C ALA A 20 -11.54 3.15 16.31
N SER A 21 -12.14 2.00 16.58
CA SER A 21 -11.42 0.80 17.02
C SER A 21 -11.89 -0.40 16.25
N MET A 22 -10.97 -1.15 15.68
CA MET A 22 -11.26 -2.39 14.95
C MET A 22 -10.02 -3.28 14.90
N LYS A 23 -10.25 -4.56 14.61
CA LYS A 23 -9.22 -5.55 14.45
C LYS A 23 -9.44 -6.32 13.16
N VAL A 24 -8.37 -6.54 12.40
CA VAL A 24 -8.36 -7.35 11.19
C VAL A 24 -7.39 -8.51 11.40
N GLU A 25 -7.95 -9.71 11.40
CA GLU A 25 -7.16 -10.93 11.60
C GLU A 25 -6.35 -11.28 10.34
N MET A 26 -5.25 -11.99 10.53
CA MET A 26 -4.44 -12.48 9.42
C MET A 26 -5.27 -13.43 8.54
N GLY A 27 -5.17 -13.25 7.21
CA GLY A 27 -5.89 -14.10 6.25
C GLY A 27 -7.40 -13.86 6.18
N SER A 28 -7.93 -12.85 6.90
CA SER A 28 -9.35 -12.51 6.85
C SER A 28 -9.67 -11.40 5.84
N ILE A 29 -10.93 -11.34 5.42
CA ILE A 29 -11.49 -10.20 4.68
C ILE A 29 -12.46 -9.50 5.60
N THR A 30 -12.18 -8.22 5.90
CA THR A 30 -13.02 -7.41 6.79
C THR A 30 -13.66 -6.27 6.00
N GLY A 31 -15.00 -6.14 6.08
CA GLY A 31 -15.75 -5.05 5.44
C GLY A 31 -16.03 -3.91 6.43
N LEU A 32 -15.69 -2.68 6.04
CA LEU A 32 -16.09 -1.45 6.75
C LEU A 32 -17.29 -0.82 6.06
N ILE A 33 -18.46 -0.90 6.71
CA ILE A 33 -19.75 -0.46 6.17
C ILE A 33 -20.25 0.79 6.91
N GLY A 34 -20.88 1.68 6.19
CA GLY A 34 -21.49 2.89 6.76
C GLY A 34 -21.92 3.89 5.68
N PRO A 35 -22.72 4.90 6.02
CA PRO A 35 -23.22 5.90 5.08
C PRO A 35 -22.08 6.77 4.51
N ASN A 36 -22.40 7.55 3.46
CA ASN A 36 -21.47 8.56 2.95
C ASN A 36 -21.20 9.61 4.05
N GLY A 37 -19.95 10.05 4.16
CA GLY A 37 -19.54 10.98 5.22
C GLY A 37 -19.21 10.34 6.57
N ALA A 38 -19.40 9.01 6.75
CA ALA A 38 -19.08 8.32 8.01
C ALA A 38 -17.58 8.17 8.33
N GLY A 39 -16.69 8.82 7.59
CA GLY A 39 -15.24 8.79 7.86
C GLY A 39 -14.49 7.56 7.31
N LYS A 40 -15.14 6.64 6.58
CA LYS A 40 -14.50 5.41 6.07
C LYS A 40 -13.23 5.69 5.26
N THR A 41 -13.33 6.57 4.28
CA THR A 41 -12.19 6.95 3.43
C THR A 41 -11.09 7.63 4.25
N THR A 42 -11.47 8.45 5.23
CA THR A 42 -10.50 9.09 6.12
C THR A 42 -9.76 8.07 6.97
N LEU A 43 -10.48 7.08 7.53
CA LEU A 43 -9.85 5.98 8.28
C LEU A 43 -8.89 5.17 7.41
N PHE A 44 -9.30 4.79 6.17
CA PHE A 44 -8.40 4.12 5.22
C PHE A 44 -7.18 4.96 4.87
N ASN A 45 -7.35 6.28 4.69
CA ASN A 45 -6.22 7.19 4.44
C ASN A 45 -5.28 7.27 5.63
N THR A 46 -5.80 7.21 6.86
CA THR A 46 -5.00 7.22 8.08
C THR A 46 -4.22 5.90 8.21
N ILE A 47 -4.86 4.76 7.97
CA ILE A 47 -4.18 3.45 7.98
C ILE A 47 -3.09 3.38 6.89
N ALA A 48 -3.32 4.00 5.73
CA ALA A 48 -2.36 4.02 4.61
C ALA A 48 -1.28 5.12 4.74
N GLY A 49 -1.22 5.85 5.86
CA GLY A 49 -0.20 6.86 6.11
C GLY A 49 -0.31 8.14 5.28
N LEU A 50 -1.47 8.38 4.64
CA LEU A 50 -1.75 9.64 3.95
C LEU A 50 -2.13 10.75 4.94
N TYR A 51 -2.68 10.38 6.08
CA TYR A 51 -2.97 11.27 7.21
C TYR A 51 -2.40 10.65 8.48
N ASP A 52 -1.70 11.44 9.27
CA ASP A 52 -1.31 11.03 10.61
C ASP A 52 -2.56 11.03 11.51
N PRO A 53 -2.76 10.05 12.40
CA PRO A 53 -3.81 10.11 13.40
C PRO A 53 -3.55 11.27 14.37
N ASP A 54 -4.61 11.93 14.85
CA ASP A 54 -4.47 12.99 15.86
C ASP A 54 -4.45 12.37 17.27
N GLU A 55 -5.11 11.21 17.45
CA GLU A 55 -5.12 10.42 18.68
C GLU A 55 -5.28 8.94 18.34
N GLY A 56 -4.91 8.07 19.30
CA GLY A 56 -4.96 6.63 19.14
C GLY A 56 -3.74 6.08 18.40
N ASN A 57 -3.74 4.79 18.11
CA ASN A 57 -2.64 4.15 17.42
C ASN A 57 -3.10 3.04 16.46
N ILE A 58 -2.23 2.69 15.53
CA ILE A 58 -2.41 1.63 14.53
C ILE A 58 -1.26 0.66 14.67
N ILE A 59 -1.57 -0.60 14.96
CA ILE A 59 -0.59 -1.65 15.22
C ILE A 59 -0.68 -2.69 14.10
N LEU A 60 0.44 -2.99 13.45
CA LEU A 60 0.57 -4.08 12.50
C LEU A 60 1.55 -5.13 13.05
N ASN A 61 1.09 -6.36 13.25
CA ASN A 61 1.91 -7.47 13.76
C ASN A 61 2.74 -7.09 15.01
N ASN A 62 2.10 -6.43 15.99
CA ASN A 62 2.70 -5.92 17.24
C ASN A 62 3.67 -4.72 17.06
N GLU A 63 3.73 -4.13 15.90
CA GLU A 63 4.53 -2.94 15.63
C GLU A 63 3.62 -1.73 15.43
N ASP A 64 3.93 -0.60 16.08
CA ASP A 64 3.21 0.65 15.87
C ASP A 64 3.62 1.27 14.53
N ILE A 65 2.60 1.44 13.66
CA ILE A 65 2.76 1.99 12.31
C ILE A 65 2.07 3.35 12.14
N SER A 66 1.58 3.95 13.21
CA SER A 66 0.67 5.11 13.20
C SER A 66 1.19 6.31 12.43
N PHE A 67 2.52 6.52 12.43
CA PHE A 67 3.17 7.69 11.81
C PHE A 67 4.11 7.33 10.67
N LEU A 68 4.08 6.08 10.21
CA LEU A 68 4.87 5.65 9.07
C LEU A 68 4.31 6.24 7.77
N LYS A 69 5.22 6.61 6.88
CA LYS A 69 4.86 7.14 5.57
C LYS A 69 4.44 6.02 4.60
N PRO A 70 3.68 6.33 3.54
CA PRO A 70 3.16 5.31 2.61
C PRO A 70 4.21 4.34 2.06
N HIS A 71 5.42 4.82 1.75
CA HIS A 71 6.50 3.97 1.24
C HIS A 71 7.06 3.01 2.31
N GLU A 72 7.06 3.40 3.59
CA GLU A 72 7.47 2.54 4.72
C GLU A 72 6.40 1.49 5.00
N LEU A 73 5.13 1.89 4.92
CA LEU A 73 3.97 1.01 5.04
C LEU A 73 3.93 -0.02 3.91
N PHE A 74 4.23 0.40 2.67
CA PHE A 74 4.36 -0.50 1.53
C PHE A 74 5.43 -1.56 1.76
N ALA A 75 6.60 -1.18 2.29
CA ALA A 75 7.66 -2.13 2.64
C ALA A 75 7.24 -3.15 3.71
N LYS A 76 6.22 -2.83 4.55
CA LYS A 76 5.63 -3.72 5.56
C LYS A 76 4.42 -4.51 5.03
N GLY A 77 4.08 -4.37 3.74
CA GLY A 77 2.98 -5.09 3.11
C GLY A 77 1.61 -4.41 3.25
N VAL A 78 1.56 -3.15 3.69
CA VAL A 78 0.32 -2.36 3.70
C VAL A 78 0.20 -1.62 2.38
N LEU A 79 -0.76 -2.03 1.57
CA LEU A 79 -1.07 -1.39 0.29
C LEU A 79 -2.52 -0.94 0.26
N ARG A 80 -2.75 0.27 -0.24
CA ARG A 80 -4.07 0.79 -0.53
C ARG A 80 -4.29 0.88 -2.04
N THR A 81 -5.39 0.31 -2.52
CA THR A 81 -5.87 0.54 -3.89
C THR A 81 -6.72 1.81 -3.95
N PHE A 82 -6.62 2.54 -5.06
CA PHE A 82 -7.42 3.73 -5.32
C PHE A 82 -8.60 3.38 -6.23
N GLN A 83 -9.67 4.15 -6.14
CA GLN A 83 -10.86 3.97 -6.98
C GLN A 83 -10.57 4.27 -8.45
N ILE A 84 -9.68 5.22 -8.71
CA ILE A 84 -9.18 5.56 -10.04
C ILE A 84 -7.74 5.10 -10.10
N ALA A 85 -7.43 4.22 -11.03
CA ALA A 85 -6.07 3.79 -11.28
C ALA A 85 -5.23 4.95 -11.83
N HIS A 86 -4.00 5.06 -11.38
CA HIS A 86 -3.01 6.02 -11.87
C HIS A 86 -1.89 5.23 -12.57
N GLU A 87 -2.25 4.65 -13.72
CA GLU A 87 -1.28 3.98 -14.59
C GLU A 87 -0.43 5.01 -15.35
N PHE A 88 0.75 4.62 -15.73
CA PHE A 88 1.57 5.38 -16.67
C PHE A 88 1.07 5.08 -18.09
N SER A 89 0.24 5.97 -18.63
CA SER A 89 -0.43 5.80 -19.93
C SER A 89 0.53 5.70 -21.13
N THR A 90 1.78 6.12 -20.96
CA THR A 90 2.84 5.99 -21.96
C THR A 90 3.56 4.65 -21.94
N LEU A 91 3.35 3.84 -20.89
CA LEU A 91 3.96 2.53 -20.71
C LEU A 91 2.96 1.43 -21.08
N THR A 92 3.49 0.31 -21.55
CA THR A 92 2.69 -0.90 -21.75
C THR A 92 2.19 -1.48 -20.43
N VAL A 93 1.20 -2.37 -20.47
CA VAL A 93 0.69 -3.09 -19.28
C VAL A 93 1.84 -3.85 -18.59
N LEU A 94 2.69 -4.50 -19.37
CA LEU A 94 3.85 -5.22 -18.84
C LEU A 94 4.81 -4.29 -18.10
N GLU A 95 5.17 -3.16 -18.67
CA GLU A 95 6.06 -2.17 -18.05
C GLU A 95 5.46 -1.59 -16.77
N ASN A 96 4.16 -1.27 -16.77
CA ASN A 96 3.46 -0.81 -15.57
C ASN A 96 3.54 -1.86 -14.44
N LEU A 97 3.32 -3.14 -14.75
CA LEU A 97 3.42 -4.21 -13.75
C LEU A 97 4.85 -4.44 -13.27
N MET A 98 5.84 -4.27 -14.13
CA MET A 98 7.26 -4.44 -13.76
C MET A 98 7.78 -3.34 -12.83
N MET A 99 7.13 -2.19 -12.75
CA MET A 99 7.51 -1.10 -11.83
C MET A 99 7.07 -1.34 -10.38
N VAL A 100 6.08 -2.21 -10.14
CA VAL A 100 5.44 -2.39 -8.83
C VAL A 100 6.33 -3.10 -7.79
N PRO A 101 7.12 -4.15 -8.12
CA PRO A 101 7.87 -4.90 -7.12
C PRO A 101 8.86 -4.02 -6.35
N PRO A 102 8.91 -4.10 -5.01
CA PRO A 102 9.86 -3.34 -4.21
C PRO A 102 11.29 -3.90 -4.29
N ASN A 103 12.25 -3.10 -3.85
CA ASN A 103 13.67 -3.51 -3.70
C ASN A 103 14.35 -3.97 -5.00
N GLN A 104 14.05 -3.33 -6.10
CA GLN A 104 14.71 -3.63 -7.36
C GLN A 104 16.19 -3.20 -7.30
N PHE A 105 17.09 -4.10 -7.67
CA PHE A 105 18.52 -3.81 -7.66
C PHE A 105 18.91 -2.66 -8.59
N GLY A 106 18.20 -2.49 -9.71
CA GLY A 106 18.39 -1.41 -10.66
C GLY A 106 18.17 -0.01 -10.11
N GLU A 107 17.41 0.15 -9.02
CA GLU A 107 17.19 1.43 -8.33
C GLU A 107 18.43 1.94 -7.58
N LYS A 108 19.38 1.06 -7.29
CA LYS A 108 20.62 1.41 -6.60
C LYS A 108 21.72 1.68 -7.60
N LEU A 109 22.25 2.90 -7.63
CA LEU A 109 23.29 3.34 -8.56
C LEU A 109 24.51 2.40 -8.60
N SER A 110 24.91 1.85 -7.43
CA SER A 110 26.02 0.91 -7.31
C SER A 110 25.76 -0.41 -8.06
N TYR A 111 24.55 -0.95 -8.01
CA TYR A 111 24.19 -2.18 -8.71
C TYR A 111 23.95 -1.94 -10.20
N ALA A 112 23.36 -0.80 -10.56
CA ALA A 112 23.18 -0.43 -11.96
C ALA A 112 24.52 -0.31 -12.72
N LEU A 113 25.57 0.16 -12.03
CA LEU A 113 26.92 0.32 -12.62
C LEU A 113 27.81 -0.94 -12.54
N LEU A 114 27.69 -1.73 -11.45
CA LEU A 114 28.67 -2.77 -11.13
C LEU A 114 28.13 -4.21 -11.22
N SER A 115 26.82 -4.42 -11.28
CA SER A 115 26.20 -5.76 -11.17
C SER A 115 25.15 -6.04 -12.25
N ASN A 116 25.48 -5.81 -13.49
CA ASN A 116 24.57 -6.00 -14.64
C ASN A 116 23.91 -7.39 -14.67
N ALA A 117 24.62 -8.46 -14.28
CA ALA A 117 24.07 -9.82 -14.29
C ALA A 117 22.95 -10.02 -13.25
N LYS A 118 23.12 -9.50 -12.01
CA LYS A 118 22.09 -9.61 -10.95
C LYS A 118 20.86 -8.77 -11.26
N VAL A 119 21.06 -7.58 -11.80
CA VAL A 119 19.96 -6.70 -12.25
C VAL A 119 19.16 -7.42 -13.33
N LYS A 120 19.80 -7.92 -14.38
CA LYS A 120 19.14 -8.65 -15.48
C LYS A 120 18.39 -9.90 -15.00
N GLN A 121 18.97 -10.66 -14.09
CA GLN A 121 18.29 -11.82 -13.53
C GLN A 121 17.01 -11.41 -12.79
N GLN A 122 17.06 -10.39 -11.92
CA GLN A 122 15.90 -9.91 -11.19
C GLN A 122 14.84 -9.34 -12.13
N GLU A 123 15.24 -8.58 -13.15
CA GLU A 123 14.33 -8.05 -14.16
C GLU A 123 13.59 -9.17 -14.90
N GLU A 124 14.28 -10.26 -15.25
CA GLU A 124 13.64 -11.42 -15.91
C GLU A 124 12.67 -12.14 -14.97
N GLU A 125 13.01 -12.30 -13.68
CA GLU A 125 12.10 -12.88 -12.69
C GLU A 125 10.83 -12.00 -12.50
N ILE A 126 10.98 -10.68 -12.45
CA ILE A 126 9.88 -9.73 -12.37
C ILE A 126 9.02 -9.81 -13.63
N ARG A 127 9.66 -9.85 -14.80
CA ARG A 127 8.99 -9.96 -16.09
C ARG A 127 8.13 -11.22 -16.19
N GLN A 128 8.66 -12.37 -15.77
CA GLN A 128 7.90 -13.62 -15.76
C GLN A 128 6.68 -13.54 -14.85
N LYS A 129 6.81 -13.00 -13.65
CA LYS A 129 5.67 -12.77 -12.75
C LYS A 129 4.64 -11.81 -13.33
N ALA A 130 5.07 -10.76 -13.99
CA ALA A 130 4.16 -9.81 -14.64
C ALA A 130 3.38 -10.48 -15.79
N ILE A 131 4.03 -11.35 -16.59
CA ILE A 131 3.37 -12.13 -17.64
C ILE A 131 2.35 -13.11 -17.06
N GLU A 132 2.66 -13.78 -15.94
CA GLU A 132 1.71 -14.64 -15.24
C GLU A 132 0.46 -13.88 -14.81
N VAL A 133 0.61 -12.66 -14.27
CA VAL A 133 -0.51 -11.79 -13.89
C VAL A 133 -1.33 -11.35 -15.10
N ILE A 134 -0.67 -10.95 -16.20
CA ILE A 134 -1.34 -10.58 -17.46
C ILE A 134 -2.21 -11.74 -17.96
N ASN A 135 -1.65 -12.96 -18.00
CA ASN A 135 -2.36 -14.15 -18.43
C ASN A 135 -3.53 -14.49 -17.49
N PHE A 136 -3.31 -14.41 -16.18
CA PHE A 136 -4.35 -14.65 -15.18
C PHE A 136 -5.54 -13.68 -15.31
N LEU A 137 -5.26 -12.42 -15.65
CA LEU A 137 -6.28 -11.37 -15.82
C LEU A 137 -6.84 -11.29 -17.26
N ASN A 138 -6.39 -12.14 -18.20
CA ASN A 138 -6.75 -12.10 -19.61
C ASN A 138 -6.56 -10.72 -20.25
N LEU A 139 -5.43 -10.07 -19.97
CA LEU A 139 -5.06 -8.75 -20.50
C LEU A 139 -4.16 -8.84 -21.77
N SER A 140 -4.13 -9.97 -22.44
CA SER A 140 -3.35 -10.21 -23.67
C SER A 140 -4.10 -9.75 -24.93
#